data_225db699b00b5270ba73ed6d0b37b555
#
_entry.id   225db699b00b5270ba73ed6d0b37b555
#
_cell.length_a   1.000
_cell.length_b   1.000
_cell.length_c   1.000
_cell.angle_alpha   90.00
_cell.angle_beta   90.00
_cell.angle_gamma   90.00
#
_symmetry.space_group_name_H-M   'P 1'
#
loop_
_entity.id
_entity.type
_entity.pdbx_description
1 polymer ?
#
loop_
_entity_poly.entity_id
_entity_poly.type
_entity_poly.pdbx_seq_one_letter_code
_entity_poly.pdbx_strand_id
1 'polypeptide(L)'
;MLFAAPLLLSSSCGIEDVEAEDGAIVFELYDTEGNLIEGLQSMRFGTTATYTLKSAFVTYTVATPPTGWKCTVIPSSRSCSVTAPPASDLGAKASGDVVIEIQSQAGRTETYTLAVAALEKDITLTFDEETTSKTHVFSYGKSMEFEFTSENTASLDVSVPKGWTYTADVDAGLLTVTAPTQEEADPAMEGSVKVTPLSVRGTAGEGGSIPVELSTKLPIISFAEADYKFAFGEQRDI
;
A
#
# COMPACT_ATOMS: atom_id res chain seq x y z
N MET A 1 -22.12 69.36 72.90
CA MET A 1 -22.12 67.92 72.68
C MET A 1 -22.27 67.67 71.18
N LEU A 2 -21.18 67.50 70.53
CA LEU A 2 -21.13 67.25 69.09
C LEU A 2 -20.96 65.68 68.87
N PHE A 3 -21.94 65.07 68.24
CA PHE A 3 -21.87 63.72 67.83
C PHE A 3 -21.30 63.67 66.39
N ALA A 4 -20.09 63.13 66.26
CA ALA A 4 -19.51 62.82 64.96
C ALA A 4 -19.99 61.43 64.52
N ALA A 5 -20.63 61.32 63.37
CA ALA A 5 -21.00 60.08 62.74
C ALA A 5 -19.84 59.58 61.90
N PRO A 6 -19.48 58.30 61.96
CA PRO A 6 -18.45 57.75 61.10
C PRO A 6 -18.96 57.53 59.69
N LEU A 7 -18.26 58.12 58.72
CA LEU A 7 -18.42 57.81 57.31
C LEU A 7 -17.91 56.39 57.04
N LEU A 8 -18.78 55.42 56.69
CA LEU A 8 -18.45 54.16 56.14
C LEU A 8 -18.08 54.32 54.65
N LEU A 9 -16.83 54.33 54.38
CA LEU A 9 -16.30 54.14 53.03
C LEU A 9 -16.51 52.68 52.67
N SER A 10 -17.54 52.37 51.86
CA SER A 10 -17.63 51.11 51.13
C SER A 10 -16.60 51.14 50.00
N SER A 11 -15.45 50.53 50.19
CA SER A 11 -14.55 50.23 49.08
C SER A 11 -15.21 49.10 48.29
N SER A 12 -15.84 49.44 47.21
CA SER A 12 -16.19 48.51 46.12
C SER A 12 -14.85 48.00 45.55
N CYS A 13 -14.54 46.80 45.94
CA CYS A 13 -13.46 46.04 45.23
C CYS A 13 -14.07 45.74 43.86
N GLY A 14 -13.85 46.63 42.90
CA GLY A 14 -14.04 46.29 41.50
C GLY A 14 -13.03 45.19 41.17
N ILE A 15 -13.50 43.98 40.96
CA ILE A 15 -12.75 43.01 40.23
C ILE A 15 -12.69 43.61 38.83
N GLU A 16 -11.62 44.31 38.51
CA GLU A 16 -11.27 44.56 37.14
C GLU A 16 -11.05 43.16 36.58
N ASP A 17 -11.93 42.71 35.68
CA ASP A 17 -11.64 41.59 34.78
C ASP A 17 -10.34 41.98 34.06
N VAL A 18 -9.25 41.41 34.51
CA VAL A 18 -8.00 41.47 33.79
C VAL A 18 -8.27 40.66 32.56
N GLU A 19 -8.71 41.35 31.46
CA GLU A 19 -8.69 40.74 30.13
C GLU A 19 -7.27 40.21 29.96
N ALA A 20 -7.12 38.91 29.97
CA ALA A 20 -5.85 38.26 29.68
C ALA A 20 -5.39 38.78 28.32
N GLU A 21 -4.28 39.54 28.27
CA GLU A 21 -3.71 39.98 27.01
C GLU A 21 -3.46 38.73 26.18
N ASP A 22 -4.32 38.47 25.19
CA ASP A 22 -4.24 37.34 24.32
C ASP A 22 -3.12 37.63 23.29
N GLY A 23 -1.98 37.06 23.50
CA GLY A 23 -0.86 37.14 22.54
C GLY A 23 -1.22 36.48 21.20
N ALA A 24 -0.32 36.57 20.24
CA ALA A 24 -0.48 35.85 18.99
C ALA A 24 -0.51 34.33 19.24
N ILE A 25 -1.48 33.64 18.63
CA ILE A 25 -1.52 32.17 18.66
C ILE A 25 -0.24 31.65 18.03
N VAL A 26 0.45 30.75 18.73
CA VAL A 26 1.58 29.99 18.21
C VAL A 26 1.16 28.53 18.13
N PHE A 27 1.33 27.93 16.99
CA PHE A 27 1.11 26.51 16.76
C PHE A 27 2.11 26.01 15.70
N GLU A 28 3.12 25.30 16.15
CA GLU A 28 4.23 24.81 15.32
C GLU A 28 4.45 23.32 15.63
N LEU A 29 4.61 22.51 14.60
CA LEU A 29 4.94 21.09 14.73
C LEU A 29 6.41 20.86 14.37
N TYR A 30 7.07 20.03 15.14
CA TYR A 30 8.45 19.64 14.95
C TYR A 30 8.59 18.13 14.87
N ASP A 31 9.50 17.66 14.05
CA ASP A 31 9.85 16.24 13.97
C ASP A 31 10.65 15.78 15.21
N THR A 32 11.07 14.51 15.21
CA THR A 32 11.87 13.91 16.29
C THR A 32 13.30 14.46 16.35
N GLU A 33 13.77 15.11 15.29
CA GLU A 33 15.09 15.73 15.20
C GLU A 33 15.06 17.22 15.59
N GLY A 34 13.85 17.77 15.78
CA GLY A 34 13.65 19.17 16.16
C GLY A 34 13.55 20.12 14.98
N ASN A 35 13.32 19.62 13.76
CA ASN A 35 13.08 20.45 12.59
C ASN A 35 11.61 20.86 12.51
N LEU A 36 11.34 22.10 12.13
CA LEU A 36 9.99 22.57 11.88
C LEU A 36 9.38 21.78 10.72
N ILE A 37 8.15 21.31 10.91
CA ILE A 37 7.41 20.60 9.88
C ILE A 37 6.88 21.58 8.84
N GLU A 38 7.40 21.45 7.64
CA GLU A 38 6.96 22.18 6.45
C GLU A 38 6.65 21.22 5.32
N GLY A 39 5.60 21.52 4.54
CA GLY A 39 5.22 20.74 3.37
C GLY A 39 4.61 19.37 3.66
N LEU A 40 4.68 18.48 2.66
CA LEU A 40 4.04 17.16 2.67
C LEU A 40 4.77 16.19 3.60
N GLN A 41 4.01 15.58 4.51
CA GLN A 41 4.50 14.52 5.39
C GLN A 41 4.11 13.16 4.83
N SER A 42 5.11 12.39 4.43
CA SER A 42 4.92 11.05 3.89
C SER A 42 5.17 9.98 4.96
N MET A 43 4.27 9.01 5.06
CA MET A 43 4.40 7.88 5.98
C MET A 43 3.84 6.60 5.35
N ARG A 44 4.22 5.43 5.87
CA ARG A 44 3.66 4.16 5.36
C ARG A 44 2.22 3.98 5.82
N PHE A 45 1.38 3.33 5.00
CA PHE A 45 0.04 2.91 5.41
C PHE A 45 0.09 2.16 6.76
N GLY A 46 -0.88 2.46 7.63
CA GLY A 46 -1.01 1.84 8.96
C GLY A 46 0.00 2.31 10.01
N THR A 47 0.88 3.26 9.70
CA THR A 47 1.82 3.80 10.67
C THR A 47 1.35 5.10 11.31
N THR A 48 1.93 5.43 12.45
CA THR A 48 1.69 6.68 13.17
C THR A 48 2.97 7.50 13.24
N ALA A 49 2.88 8.77 12.82
CA ALA A 49 3.91 9.77 13.07
C ALA A 49 3.50 10.60 14.29
N THR A 50 4.48 10.92 15.13
CA THR A 50 4.28 11.79 16.30
C THR A 50 5.19 12.99 16.18
N TYR A 51 4.62 14.17 16.35
CA TYR A 51 5.28 15.45 16.25
C TYR A 51 5.30 16.13 17.62
N THR A 52 6.35 16.86 17.92
CA THR A 52 6.42 17.75 19.08
C THR A 52 5.67 19.04 18.75
N LEU A 53 4.68 19.38 19.57
CA LEU A 53 3.90 20.61 19.43
C LEU A 53 4.52 21.72 20.28
N LYS A 54 4.84 22.84 19.66
CA LYS A 54 5.09 24.10 20.36
C LYS A 54 3.85 24.99 20.18
N SER A 55 3.21 25.32 21.28
CA SER A 55 2.01 26.15 21.27
C SER A 55 2.02 27.21 22.36
N ALA A 56 1.47 28.39 22.06
CA ALA A 56 1.20 29.44 23.01
C ALA A 56 -0.18 30.03 22.73
N PHE A 57 -0.87 30.43 23.80
CA PHE A 57 -2.23 30.99 23.77
C PHE A 57 -3.29 30.07 23.11
N VAL A 58 -3.05 28.75 23.15
CA VAL A 58 -3.95 27.72 22.63
C VAL A 58 -4.71 27.08 23.79
N THR A 59 -6.04 27.16 23.76
CA THR A 59 -6.92 26.54 24.76
C THR A 59 -7.68 25.32 24.23
N TYR A 60 -7.95 25.31 22.94
CA TYR A 60 -8.72 24.24 22.31
C TYR A 60 -8.22 23.98 20.89
N THR A 61 -8.26 22.73 20.49
CA THR A 61 -7.92 22.28 19.12
C THR A 61 -8.90 21.23 18.63
N VAL A 62 -9.33 21.34 17.37
CA VAL A 62 -10.09 20.32 16.66
C VAL A 62 -9.34 19.92 15.41
N ALA A 63 -9.03 18.65 15.26
CA ALA A 63 -8.40 18.13 14.06
C ALA A 63 -9.42 17.44 13.17
N THR A 64 -9.45 17.81 11.89
CA THR A 64 -10.26 17.20 10.84
C THR A 64 -9.32 16.55 9.83
N PRO A 65 -8.98 15.26 9.99
CA PRO A 65 -8.12 14.54 9.06
C PRO A 65 -8.88 14.10 7.81
N PRO A 66 -8.16 13.71 6.74
CA PRO A 66 -8.76 13.09 5.57
C PRO A 66 -9.48 11.78 5.92
N THR A 67 -10.38 11.31 5.06
CA THR A 67 -11.11 10.05 5.26
C THR A 67 -10.17 8.88 5.53
N GLY A 68 -10.41 8.15 6.62
CA GLY A 68 -9.62 7.00 7.06
C GLY A 68 -8.39 7.35 7.90
N TRP A 69 -7.93 8.60 7.89
CA TRP A 69 -6.83 9.07 8.74
C TRP A 69 -7.32 9.40 10.15
N LYS A 70 -6.39 9.39 11.10
CA LYS A 70 -6.65 9.85 12.47
C LYS A 70 -5.62 10.91 12.83
N CYS A 71 -6.07 11.94 13.55
CA CYS A 71 -5.18 12.96 14.12
C CYS A 71 -5.61 13.24 15.55
N THR A 72 -4.65 13.32 16.44
CA THR A 72 -4.85 13.69 17.85
C THR A 72 -3.85 14.75 18.23
N VAL A 73 -4.38 15.89 18.69
CA VAL A 73 -3.57 17.01 19.18
C VAL A 73 -3.80 17.15 20.68
N ILE A 74 -2.72 17.13 21.46
CA ILE A 74 -2.77 17.25 22.93
C ILE A 74 -1.82 18.37 23.35
N PRO A 75 -2.31 19.62 23.46
CA PRO A 75 -1.48 20.76 23.82
C PRO A 75 -0.79 20.60 25.18
N SER A 76 -1.46 20.00 26.17
CA SER A 76 -0.90 19.78 27.51
C SER A 76 0.29 18.85 27.54
N SER A 77 0.37 17.87 26.65
CA SER A 77 1.52 16.96 26.49
C SER A 77 2.47 17.41 25.37
N ARG A 78 2.19 18.53 24.73
CA ARG A 78 2.95 19.08 23.60
C ARG A 78 3.14 18.06 22.48
N SER A 79 2.09 17.35 22.13
CA SER A 79 2.15 16.31 21.11
C SER A 79 1.03 16.42 20.09
N CYS A 80 1.37 16.08 18.85
CA CYS A 80 0.42 15.85 17.77
C CYS A 80 0.76 14.50 17.13
N SER A 81 -0.20 13.60 17.04
CA SER A 81 -0.02 12.31 16.36
C SER A 81 -0.94 12.19 15.18
N VAL A 82 -0.40 11.71 14.06
CA VAL A 82 -1.14 11.45 12.82
C VAL A 82 -0.96 9.99 12.45
N THR A 83 -2.06 9.29 12.24
CA THR A 83 -2.07 7.87 11.86
C THR A 83 -2.62 7.72 10.45
N ALA A 84 -1.83 7.15 9.57
CA ALA A 84 -2.27 6.76 8.23
C ALA A 84 -3.26 5.59 8.30
N PRO A 85 -4.24 5.52 7.39
CA PRO A 85 -5.17 4.39 7.31
C PRO A 85 -4.42 3.10 6.98
N PRO A 86 -4.97 1.92 7.31
CA PRO A 86 -4.41 0.65 6.82
C PRO A 86 -4.56 0.56 5.29
N ALA A 87 -3.62 -0.11 4.62
CA ALA A 87 -3.64 -0.27 3.16
C ALA A 87 -4.90 -1.01 2.67
N SER A 88 -5.46 -1.90 3.50
CA SER A 88 -6.70 -2.64 3.22
C SER A 88 -7.98 -1.78 3.26
N ASP A 89 -7.94 -0.57 3.83
CA ASP A 89 -9.08 0.35 3.80
C ASP A 89 -9.12 1.10 2.46
N LEU A 90 -9.77 0.50 1.47
CA LEU A 90 -9.90 1.06 0.12
C LEU A 90 -10.78 2.32 0.07
N GLY A 91 -11.60 2.57 1.09
CA GLY A 91 -12.41 3.79 1.21
C GLY A 91 -11.61 4.98 1.73
N ALA A 92 -10.45 4.73 2.34
CA ALA A 92 -9.59 5.78 2.86
C ALA A 92 -8.82 6.49 1.75
N LYS A 93 -8.64 7.81 1.93
CA LYS A 93 -7.78 8.60 1.03
C LYS A 93 -6.31 8.30 1.31
N ALA A 94 -5.53 8.10 0.25
CA ALA A 94 -4.09 7.93 0.36
C ALA A 94 -3.36 9.23 0.74
N SER A 95 -3.95 10.40 0.46
CA SER A 95 -3.37 11.70 0.78
C SER A 95 -4.45 12.75 1.02
N GLY A 96 -4.06 13.85 1.62
CA GLY A 96 -4.94 15.00 1.86
C GLY A 96 -4.38 15.91 2.94
N ASP A 97 -5.21 16.81 3.42
CA ASP A 97 -4.86 17.78 4.44
C ASP A 97 -5.51 17.43 5.79
N VAL A 98 -4.71 17.36 6.82
CA VAL A 98 -5.20 17.41 8.21
C VAL A 98 -5.38 18.87 8.57
N VAL A 99 -6.62 19.29 8.71
CA VAL A 99 -6.98 20.67 9.12
C VAL A 99 -7.14 20.71 10.62
N ILE A 100 -6.36 21.56 11.30
CA ILE A 100 -6.43 21.74 12.75
C ILE A 100 -6.93 23.14 13.04
N GLU A 101 -8.15 23.23 13.56
CA GLU A 101 -8.71 24.48 14.07
C GLU A 101 -8.18 24.72 15.48
N ILE A 102 -7.68 25.92 15.74
CA ILE A 102 -7.02 26.33 16.96
C ILE A 102 -7.80 27.49 17.53
N GLN A 103 -8.15 27.42 18.82
CA GLN A 103 -8.84 28.49 19.52
C GLN A 103 -8.03 28.98 20.71
N SER A 104 -7.95 30.30 20.87
CA SER A 104 -7.35 30.95 22.02
C SER A 104 -8.37 31.18 23.16
N GLN A 105 -7.86 31.59 24.32
CA GLN A 105 -8.71 31.93 25.48
C GLN A 105 -9.64 33.10 25.21
N ALA A 106 -9.21 34.08 24.38
CA ALA A 106 -10.06 35.22 23.97
C ALA A 106 -11.00 34.86 22.83
N GLY A 107 -11.11 33.58 22.43
CA GLY A 107 -12.03 33.12 21.39
C GLY A 107 -11.57 33.38 19.96
N ARG A 108 -10.32 33.82 19.75
CA ARG A 108 -9.75 33.91 18.39
C ARG A 108 -9.52 32.51 17.84
N THR A 109 -9.76 32.33 16.56
CA THR A 109 -9.56 31.07 15.84
C THR A 109 -8.53 31.23 14.72
N GLU A 110 -7.65 30.25 14.60
CA GLU A 110 -6.70 30.11 13.51
C GLU A 110 -6.75 28.67 12.98
N THR A 111 -6.21 28.46 11.79
CA THR A 111 -6.17 27.15 11.14
C THR A 111 -4.74 26.80 10.79
N TYR A 112 -4.32 25.62 11.19
CA TYR A 112 -3.08 25.00 10.76
C TYR A 112 -3.39 23.84 9.83
N THR A 113 -2.68 23.74 8.71
CA THR A 113 -2.87 22.66 7.72
C THR A 113 -1.60 21.84 7.61
N LEU A 114 -1.73 20.53 7.79
CA LEU A 114 -0.67 19.56 7.63
C LEU A 114 -1.00 18.65 6.44
N ALA A 115 -0.27 18.80 5.34
CA ALA A 115 -0.40 17.92 4.20
C ALA A 115 0.22 16.54 4.49
N VAL A 116 -0.53 15.46 4.21
CA VAL A 116 -0.11 14.09 4.50
C VAL A 116 -0.30 13.17 3.32
N ALA A 117 0.59 12.17 3.17
CA ALA A 117 0.47 11.10 2.20
C ALA A 117 0.88 9.75 2.81
N ALA A 118 0.08 8.72 2.52
CA ALA A 118 0.38 7.34 2.85
C ALA A 118 1.04 6.64 1.66
N LEU A 119 2.18 6.02 1.89
CA LEU A 119 2.95 5.29 0.91
C LEU A 119 2.75 3.79 1.11
N GLU A 120 2.57 3.06 0.02
CA GLU A 120 2.60 1.60 0.06
C GLU A 120 4.02 1.10 0.33
N LYS A 121 4.11 -0.12 0.84
CA LYS A 121 5.38 -0.84 0.89
C LYS A 121 5.78 -1.25 -0.51
N ASP A 122 7.06 -1.50 -0.70
CA ASP A 122 7.57 -2.00 -1.97
C ASP A 122 6.90 -3.34 -2.30
N ILE A 123 6.37 -3.44 -3.53
CA ILE A 123 5.67 -4.62 -4.02
C ILE A 123 6.66 -5.36 -4.88
N THR A 124 7.00 -6.58 -4.50
CA THR A 124 8.01 -7.37 -5.20
C THR A 124 7.47 -8.73 -5.61
N LEU A 125 8.00 -9.25 -6.71
CA LEU A 125 7.82 -10.61 -7.17
C LEU A 125 9.15 -11.08 -7.76
N THR A 126 9.61 -12.23 -7.34
CA THR A 126 10.89 -12.79 -7.79
C THR A 126 10.71 -14.25 -8.16
N PHE A 127 11.05 -14.59 -9.40
CA PHE A 127 11.28 -15.96 -9.86
C PHE A 127 12.75 -16.29 -9.69
N ASP A 128 13.08 -17.58 -9.68
CA ASP A 128 14.46 -17.99 -9.78
C ASP A 128 15.07 -17.63 -11.15
N GLU A 129 16.41 -17.59 -11.24
CA GLU A 129 17.12 -17.23 -12.47
C GLU A 129 16.85 -18.23 -13.60
N GLU A 130 16.68 -19.52 -13.28
CA GLU A 130 16.38 -20.54 -14.29
C GLU A 130 15.03 -20.30 -14.96
N THR A 131 14.04 -19.91 -14.19
CA THR A 131 12.67 -19.62 -14.68
C THR A 131 12.67 -18.46 -15.67
N THR A 132 13.44 -17.42 -15.44
CA THR A 132 13.42 -16.20 -16.27
C THR A 132 14.42 -16.22 -17.42
N SER A 133 15.52 -16.97 -17.31
CA SER A 133 16.61 -16.99 -18.30
C SER A 133 16.48 -18.08 -19.35
N LYS A 134 15.75 -19.15 -19.07
CA LYS A 134 15.59 -20.30 -19.98
C LYS A 134 14.22 -20.27 -20.65
N THR A 135 14.20 -20.71 -21.93
CA THR A 135 12.92 -20.99 -22.61
C THR A 135 12.36 -22.32 -22.13
N HIS A 136 11.13 -22.30 -21.64
CA HIS A 136 10.42 -23.49 -21.18
C HIS A 136 9.60 -24.08 -22.32
N VAL A 137 9.95 -25.31 -22.71
CA VAL A 137 9.34 -25.99 -23.85
C VAL A 137 8.18 -26.89 -23.40
N PHE A 138 7.00 -26.56 -23.86
CA PHE A 138 5.75 -27.26 -23.52
C PHE A 138 5.31 -28.21 -24.64
N SER A 139 4.68 -29.33 -24.28
CA SER A 139 3.86 -30.10 -25.22
C SER A 139 2.41 -29.56 -25.19
N TYR A 140 1.66 -29.78 -26.27
CA TYR A 140 0.25 -29.40 -26.37
C TYR A 140 -0.56 -29.88 -25.16
N GLY A 141 -1.36 -28.99 -24.57
CA GLY A 141 -2.25 -29.25 -23.44
C GLY A 141 -1.53 -29.59 -22.12
N LYS A 142 -0.22 -29.41 -22.03
CA LYS A 142 0.53 -29.66 -20.81
C LYS A 142 0.73 -28.38 -20.02
N SER A 143 0.80 -28.56 -18.70
CA SER A 143 1.05 -27.48 -17.74
C SER A 143 2.42 -27.62 -17.12
N MET A 144 3.01 -26.47 -16.75
CA MET A 144 4.19 -26.38 -15.88
C MET A 144 3.91 -25.42 -14.74
N GLU A 145 4.51 -25.69 -13.61
CA GLU A 145 4.44 -24.88 -12.40
C GLU A 145 5.74 -24.11 -12.23
N PHE A 146 5.59 -22.82 -11.87
CA PHE A 146 6.70 -21.91 -11.60
C PHE A 146 6.52 -21.34 -10.21
N GLU A 147 7.47 -21.58 -9.34
CA GLU A 147 7.50 -21.03 -8.01
C GLU A 147 8.01 -19.59 -8.04
N PHE A 148 7.43 -18.74 -7.20
CA PHE A 148 7.87 -17.37 -6.99
C PHE A 148 7.80 -16.99 -5.52
N THR A 149 8.57 -15.98 -5.16
CA THR A 149 8.44 -15.29 -3.88
C THR A 149 7.87 -13.90 -4.12
N SER A 150 7.03 -13.42 -3.22
CA SER A 150 6.46 -12.08 -3.34
C SER A 150 6.30 -11.42 -1.97
N GLU A 151 6.41 -10.09 -1.94
CA GLU A 151 6.13 -9.29 -0.76
C GLU A 151 5.12 -8.19 -1.08
N ASN A 152 4.19 -7.96 -0.15
CA ASN A 152 3.13 -6.95 -0.25
C ASN A 152 2.25 -7.07 -1.52
N THR A 153 2.21 -8.27 -2.12
CA THR A 153 1.43 -8.62 -3.31
C THR A 153 0.09 -9.21 -2.89
N ALA A 154 -1.00 -8.66 -3.41
CA ALA A 154 -2.35 -9.15 -3.15
C ALA A 154 -2.91 -9.97 -4.34
N SER A 155 -2.46 -9.66 -5.54
CA SER A 155 -2.85 -10.37 -6.77
C SER A 155 -1.78 -10.23 -7.85
N LEU A 156 -1.91 -11.00 -8.92
CA LEU A 156 -1.05 -10.92 -10.10
C LEU A 156 -1.86 -10.49 -11.31
N ASP A 157 -1.30 -9.57 -12.10
CA ASP A 157 -1.72 -9.33 -13.48
C ASP A 157 -0.80 -10.15 -14.38
N VAL A 158 -1.38 -11.15 -15.07
CA VAL A 158 -0.60 -12.09 -15.89
C VAL A 158 -1.08 -12.02 -17.33
N SER A 159 -0.14 -11.73 -18.20
CA SER A 159 -0.35 -11.75 -19.66
C SER A 159 0.34 -12.97 -20.25
N VAL A 160 -0.42 -13.82 -20.95
CA VAL A 160 0.07 -15.03 -21.62
C VAL A 160 -0.03 -14.89 -23.13
N PRO A 161 0.78 -15.65 -23.92
CA PRO A 161 0.65 -15.69 -25.38
C PRO A 161 -0.75 -16.21 -25.81
N LYS A 162 -1.12 -15.93 -27.05
CA LYS A 162 -2.42 -16.34 -27.61
C LYS A 162 -2.63 -17.87 -27.52
N GLY A 163 -3.78 -18.29 -26.97
CA GLY A 163 -4.17 -19.68 -26.79
C GLY A 163 -3.61 -20.35 -25.52
N TRP A 164 -2.67 -19.70 -24.84
CA TRP A 164 -2.15 -20.15 -23.55
C TRP A 164 -3.07 -19.72 -22.41
N THR A 165 -3.04 -20.47 -21.32
CA THR A 165 -3.80 -20.16 -20.11
C THR A 165 -2.92 -20.24 -18.86
N TYR A 166 -3.41 -19.68 -17.76
CA TYR A 166 -2.70 -19.73 -16.49
C TYR A 166 -3.67 -19.83 -15.31
N THR A 167 -3.12 -20.29 -14.18
CA THR A 167 -3.69 -20.10 -12.85
C THR A 167 -2.58 -19.65 -11.92
N ALA A 168 -2.92 -18.80 -10.94
CA ALA A 168 -1.94 -18.29 -9.99
C ALA A 168 -2.49 -18.35 -8.57
N ASP A 169 -1.63 -18.76 -7.63
CA ASP A 169 -1.89 -18.75 -6.20
C ASP A 169 -0.78 -17.92 -5.53
N VAL A 170 -1.14 -16.71 -5.11
CA VAL A 170 -0.18 -15.77 -4.48
C VAL A 170 0.26 -16.27 -3.11
N ASP A 171 -0.65 -16.88 -2.36
CA ASP A 171 -0.37 -17.36 -1.00
C ASP A 171 0.56 -18.59 -1.03
N ALA A 172 0.40 -19.44 -2.03
CA ALA A 172 1.28 -20.59 -2.26
C ALA A 172 2.58 -20.20 -2.99
N GLY A 173 2.66 -19.02 -3.61
CA GLY A 173 3.79 -18.61 -4.44
C GLY A 173 3.91 -19.44 -5.72
N LEU A 174 2.78 -19.79 -6.35
CA LEU A 174 2.74 -20.73 -7.46
C LEU A 174 2.00 -20.14 -8.67
N LEU A 175 2.65 -20.18 -9.84
CA LEU A 175 2.07 -19.86 -11.13
C LEU A 175 2.06 -21.12 -12.01
N THR A 176 0.89 -21.59 -12.41
CA THR A 176 0.74 -22.70 -13.36
C THR A 176 0.42 -22.14 -14.74
N VAL A 177 1.25 -22.42 -15.71
CA VAL A 177 1.04 -22.04 -17.11
C VAL A 177 0.68 -23.29 -17.91
N THR A 178 -0.36 -23.20 -18.74
CA THR A 178 -0.86 -24.31 -19.56
C THR A 178 -0.76 -23.96 -21.05
N ALA A 179 -0.09 -24.81 -21.79
CA ALA A 179 0.01 -24.69 -23.24
C ALA A 179 -1.34 -24.93 -23.93
N PRO A 180 -1.57 -24.34 -25.13
CA PRO A 180 -2.77 -24.57 -25.92
C PRO A 180 -2.92 -26.05 -26.30
N THR A 181 -4.16 -26.48 -26.56
CA THR A 181 -4.43 -27.82 -27.09
C THR A 181 -4.19 -27.87 -28.61
N GLN A 182 -4.12 -29.07 -29.20
CA GLN A 182 -3.99 -29.23 -30.66
C GLN A 182 -5.23 -28.77 -31.44
N GLU A 183 -6.35 -28.63 -30.75
CA GLU A 183 -7.60 -28.17 -31.34
C GLU A 183 -7.72 -26.65 -31.39
N GLU A 184 -6.82 -25.94 -30.70
CA GLU A 184 -6.80 -24.49 -30.69
C GLU A 184 -6.41 -23.94 -32.06
N ALA A 185 -7.20 -23.04 -32.60
CA ALA A 185 -6.95 -22.43 -33.90
C ALA A 185 -5.88 -21.36 -33.80
N ASP A 186 -4.74 -21.59 -34.46
CA ASP A 186 -3.63 -20.60 -34.57
C ASP A 186 -3.11 -20.09 -33.22
N PRO A 187 -2.62 -20.98 -32.33
CA PRO A 187 -2.01 -20.58 -31.06
C PRO A 187 -0.64 -19.92 -31.28
N ALA A 188 -0.19 -19.12 -30.35
CA ALA A 188 1.19 -18.64 -30.36
C ALA A 188 2.13 -19.79 -30.02
N MET A 189 3.11 -20.04 -30.92
CA MET A 189 4.09 -21.13 -30.76
C MET A 189 5.20 -20.77 -29.81
N GLU A 190 5.48 -19.51 -29.62
CA GLU A 190 6.47 -18.94 -28.70
C GLU A 190 6.01 -17.62 -28.13
N GLY A 191 6.58 -17.22 -27.03
CA GLY A 191 6.29 -15.93 -26.39
C GLY A 191 6.83 -15.83 -24.99
N SER A 192 6.26 -14.90 -24.26
CA SER A 192 6.60 -14.69 -22.85
C SER A 192 5.35 -14.55 -22.02
N VAL A 193 5.33 -15.25 -20.89
CA VAL A 193 4.35 -15.02 -19.82
C VAL A 193 4.87 -13.85 -18.99
N LYS A 194 4.16 -12.72 -19.03
CA LYS A 194 4.50 -11.54 -18.21
C LYS A 194 3.68 -11.54 -16.96
N VAL A 195 4.33 -11.33 -15.81
CA VAL A 195 3.69 -11.37 -14.50
C VAL A 195 4.01 -10.07 -13.77
N THR A 196 2.98 -9.33 -13.38
CA THR A 196 3.10 -8.08 -12.65
C THR A 196 2.40 -8.22 -11.31
N PRO A 197 3.11 -8.07 -10.17
CA PRO A 197 2.48 -8.11 -8.87
C PRO A 197 1.69 -6.82 -8.61
N LEU A 198 0.52 -6.96 -8.00
CA LEU A 198 -0.35 -5.84 -7.63
C LEU A 198 -0.55 -5.82 -6.11
N SER A 199 -0.48 -4.64 -5.52
CA SER A 199 -0.85 -4.42 -4.12
C SER A 199 -2.35 -4.59 -3.90
N VAL A 200 -2.78 -4.56 -2.64
CA VAL A 200 -4.21 -4.53 -2.28
C VAL A 200 -4.94 -3.30 -2.83
N ARG A 201 -4.24 -2.22 -3.15
CA ARG A 201 -4.79 -1.00 -3.75
C ARG A 201 -4.65 -0.95 -5.27
N GLY A 202 -4.12 -2.00 -5.88
CA GLY A 202 -3.93 -2.11 -7.33
C GLY A 202 -2.67 -1.42 -7.87
N THR A 203 -1.76 -1.00 -6.99
CA THR A 203 -0.47 -0.46 -7.41
C THR A 203 0.40 -1.60 -7.94
N ALA A 204 0.98 -1.41 -9.11
CA ALA A 204 1.86 -2.39 -9.74
C ALA A 204 3.27 -2.30 -9.16
N GLY A 205 3.85 -3.46 -8.86
CA GLY A 205 5.27 -3.61 -8.53
C GLY A 205 6.12 -4.02 -9.73
N GLU A 206 7.39 -4.28 -9.48
CA GLU A 206 8.29 -4.81 -10.49
C GLU A 206 7.94 -6.28 -10.76
N GLY A 207 7.71 -6.60 -12.04
CA GLY A 207 7.26 -7.91 -12.50
C GLY A 207 8.37 -8.75 -13.12
N GLY A 208 8.01 -9.98 -13.51
CA GLY A 208 8.90 -10.92 -14.19
C GLY A 208 8.36 -11.33 -15.57
N SER A 209 9.22 -12.02 -16.34
CA SER A 209 8.87 -12.56 -17.65
C SER A 209 9.46 -13.96 -17.82
N ILE A 210 8.62 -14.93 -18.21
CA ILE A 210 9.00 -16.33 -18.38
C ILE A 210 8.91 -16.67 -19.87
N PRO A 211 10.03 -16.97 -20.55
CA PRO A 211 10.00 -17.36 -21.95
C PRO A 211 9.39 -18.75 -22.12
N VAL A 212 8.44 -18.90 -23.03
CA VAL A 212 7.75 -20.16 -23.30
C VAL A 212 7.77 -20.50 -24.80
N GLU A 213 7.83 -21.78 -25.12
CA GLU A 213 7.81 -22.32 -26.48
C GLU A 213 6.94 -23.58 -26.53
N LEU A 214 6.15 -23.70 -27.57
CA LEU A 214 5.35 -24.90 -27.83
C LEU A 214 6.12 -25.87 -28.74
N SER A 215 6.39 -27.06 -28.24
CA SER A 215 7.07 -28.09 -29.01
C SER A 215 6.18 -28.67 -30.10
N THR A 216 6.61 -28.58 -31.34
CA THR A 216 5.99 -29.23 -32.48
C THR A 216 6.45 -30.67 -32.70
N LYS A 217 7.41 -31.13 -31.88
CA LYS A 217 7.95 -32.51 -32.02
C LYS A 217 6.87 -33.49 -31.62
N LEU A 218 6.43 -34.29 -32.60
CA LEU A 218 5.58 -35.43 -32.32
C LEU A 218 6.37 -36.42 -31.44
N PRO A 219 5.71 -37.10 -30.50
CA PRO A 219 6.36 -38.14 -29.73
C PRO A 219 6.92 -39.19 -30.69
N ILE A 220 8.22 -39.39 -30.63
CA ILE A 220 8.86 -40.47 -31.40
C ILE A 220 8.60 -41.77 -30.64
N ILE A 221 7.77 -42.61 -31.19
CA ILE A 221 7.58 -43.97 -30.70
C ILE A 221 8.78 -44.75 -31.25
N SER A 222 9.75 -45.08 -30.42
CA SER A 222 10.86 -45.99 -30.77
C SER A 222 10.48 -47.39 -30.26
N PHE A 223 10.47 -48.34 -31.16
CA PHE A 223 10.36 -49.75 -30.79
C PHE A 223 11.76 -50.27 -30.41
N ALA A 224 11.82 -51.04 -29.33
CA ALA A 224 13.12 -51.56 -28.81
C ALA A 224 13.79 -52.59 -29.76
N GLU A 225 13.06 -53.16 -30.70
CA GLU A 225 13.53 -54.10 -31.68
C GLU A 225 13.16 -53.67 -33.10
N ALA A 226 14.14 -53.47 -33.97
CA ALA A 226 13.99 -53.05 -35.36
C ALA A 226 13.67 -54.18 -36.33
N ASP A 227 13.88 -55.47 -35.96
CA ASP A 227 13.74 -56.60 -36.82
C ASP A 227 12.62 -57.56 -36.36
N TYR A 228 11.39 -57.33 -36.81
CA TYR A 228 10.30 -58.28 -36.71
C TYR A 228 10.33 -59.20 -37.95
N LYS A 229 10.79 -60.43 -37.77
CA LYS A 229 10.67 -61.45 -38.81
C LYS A 229 9.35 -62.21 -38.67
N PHE A 230 8.48 -62.05 -39.64
CA PHE A 230 7.21 -62.77 -39.70
C PHE A 230 7.34 -64.00 -40.58
N ALA A 231 6.86 -65.14 -40.12
CA ALA A 231 6.63 -66.27 -40.98
C ALA A 231 5.41 -66.02 -41.86
N PHE A 232 5.41 -66.57 -43.07
CA PHE A 232 4.30 -66.36 -44.01
C PHE A 232 2.97 -66.84 -43.40
N GLY A 233 1.99 -65.96 -43.25
CA GLY A 233 0.71 -66.21 -42.64
C GLY A 233 0.62 -66.00 -41.11
N GLU A 234 1.66 -65.50 -40.45
CA GLU A 234 1.62 -65.17 -39.02
C GLU A 234 1.13 -63.76 -38.78
N GLN A 235 0.14 -63.62 -37.93
CA GLN A 235 -0.41 -62.35 -37.47
C GLN A 235 0.03 -62.15 -36.01
N ARG A 236 0.72 -61.02 -35.69
CA ARG A 236 1.09 -60.64 -34.32
C ARG A 236 0.52 -59.28 -33.98
N ASP A 237 -0.06 -59.15 -32.80
CA ASP A 237 -0.42 -57.88 -32.23
C ASP A 237 0.85 -57.15 -31.81
N ILE A 238 0.97 -55.91 -32.32
CA ILE A 238 2.09 -54.98 -32.01
C ILE A 238 1.66 -53.99 -30.92
#